data_a08ed92467deab29f93b34d370fc31ea
#
_entry.id   a08ed92467deab29f93b34d370fc31ea
#
_cell.length_a   1.000
_cell.length_b   1.000
_cell.length_c   1.000
_cell.angle_alpha   90.00
_cell.angle_beta   90.00
_cell.angle_gamma   90.00
#
_symmetry.space_group_name_H-M   'P 1'
#
loop_
_entity.id
_entity.type
_entity.pdbx_description
1 polymer ?
#
loop_
_entity_poly.entity_id
_entity_poly.type
_entity_poly.pdbx_seq_one_letter_code
_entity_poly.pdbx_strand_id
1 'polypeptide(L)'
;MNILGKILELRLERNWTEYRLSEESGIAQTTISSWYSKGITPTVPSLENICRAFNISLSEFFADDDEPVALSSLQKELLNSYNRLNNRQQNIIFELIKNMNSQ
;
A
#
# COMPACT_ATOMS: atom_id res chain seq x y z
N MET A 1 5.64 10.31 9.74
CA MET A 1 4.83 9.11 9.40
C MET A 1 4.74 8.16 10.58
N ASN A 2 3.58 7.60 10.83
CA ASN A 2 3.41 6.54 11.83
C ASN A 2 3.60 5.17 11.17
N ILE A 3 4.79 4.59 11.32
CA ILE A 3 5.15 3.31 10.69
C ILE A 3 4.25 2.17 11.16
N LEU A 4 4.03 2.07 12.47
CA LEU A 4 3.16 1.01 13.02
C LEU A 4 1.71 1.18 12.58
N GLY A 5 1.24 2.43 12.51
CA GLY A 5 -0.09 2.73 11.98
C GLY A 5 -0.24 2.34 10.53
N LYS A 6 0.78 2.57 9.72
CA LYS A 6 0.78 2.19 8.30
C LYS A 6 0.76 0.66 8.14
N ILE A 7 1.54 -0.06 8.93
CA ILE A 7 1.52 -1.53 8.93
C ILE A 7 0.13 -2.04 9.30
N LEU A 8 -0.48 -1.45 10.33
CA LEU A 8 -1.85 -1.83 10.75
C LEU A 8 -2.85 -1.59 9.62
N GLU A 9 -2.79 -0.42 8.98
CA GLU A 9 -3.66 -0.07 7.86
C GLU A 9 -3.55 -1.10 6.72
N LEU A 10 -2.32 -1.41 6.29
CA LEU A 10 -2.06 -2.37 5.22
C LEU A 10 -2.53 -3.78 5.59
N ARG A 11 -2.37 -4.15 6.85
CA ARG A 11 -2.85 -5.45 7.36
C ARG A 11 -4.37 -5.52 7.33
N LEU A 12 -5.05 -4.48 7.79
CA LEU A 12 -6.51 -4.42 7.82
C LEU A 12 -7.12 -4.43 6.41
N GLU A 13 -6.49 -3.74 5.47
CA GLU A 13 -6.92 -3.75 4.05
C GLU A 13 -6.93 -5.17 3.47
N ARG A 14 -6.03 -6.02 3.96
CA ARG A 14 -5.91 -7.41 3.52
C ARG A 14 -6.66 -8.39 4.39
N ASN A 15 -7.31 -7.93 5.45
CA ASN A 15 -7.96 -8.76 6.46
C ASN A 15 -6.98 -9.75 7.11
N TRP A 16 -5.74 -9.31 7.32
CA TRP A 16 -4.72 -10.13 7.96
C TRP A 16 -4.66 -9.87 9.46
N THR A 17 -4.51 -10.94 10.23
CA THR A 17 -4.17 -10.90 11.65
C THR A 17 -2.67 -10.68 11.82
N GLU A 18 -2.22 -10.39 13.06
CA GLU A 18 -0.79 -10.36 13.38
C GLU A 18 -0.14 -11.72 13.09
N TYR A 19 -0.86 -12.80 13.36
CA TYR A 19 -0.38 -14.16 13.08
C TYR A 19 -0.14 -14.34 11.57
N ARG A 20 -1.07 -13.91 10.74
CA ARG A 20 -0.91 -14.00 9.28
C ARG A 20 0.29 -13.17 8.81
N LEU A 21 0.45 -11.96 9.33
CA LEU A 21 1.59 -11.11 9.00
C LEU A 21 2.90 -11.78 9.43
N SER A 22 2.92 -12.42 10.60
CA SER A 22 4.06 -13.19 11.07
C SER A 22 4.43 -14.31 10.09
N GLU A 23 3.46 -15.08 9.65
CA GLU A 23 3.68 -16.16 8.69
C GLU A 23 4.24 -15.64 7.36
N GLU A 24 3.65 -14.60 6.84
CA GLU A 24 4.00 -14.06 5.52
C GLU A 24 5.35 -13.32 5.52
N SER A 25 5.69 -12.66 6.63
CA SER A 25 6.93 -11.90 6.76
C SER A 25 8.11 -12.69 7.29
N GLY A 26 7.86 -13.82 7.93
CA GLY A 26 8.90 -14.58 8.62
C GLY A 26 9.34 -13.96 9.94
N ILE A 27 8.65 -12.92 10.43
CA ILE A 27 8.95 -12.26 11.70
C ILE A 27 8.10 -12.91 12.80
N ALA A 28 8.71 -13.21 13.95
CA ALA A 28 7.98 -13.82 15.06
C ALA A 28 6.80 -12.94 15.49
N GLN A 29 5.67 -13.56 15.76
CA GLN A 29 4.46 -12.85 16.21
C GLN A 29 4.73 -12.07 17.50
N THR A 30 5.55 -12.61 18.40
CA THR A 30 5.94 -11.93 19.64
C THR A 30 6.68 -10.64 19.37
N THR A 31 7.49 -10.60 18.31
CA THR A 31 8.22 -9.40 17.89
C THR A 31 7.23 -8.36 17.38
N ILE A 32 6.31 -8.75 16.52
CA ILE A 32 5.28 -7.85 15.97
C ILE A 32 4.43 -7.29 17.11
N SER A 33 3.96 -8.13 18.01
CA SER A 33 3.17 -7.70 19.17
C SER A 33 3.93 -6.72 20.05
N SER A 34 5.25 -6.95 20.26
CA SER A 34 6.14 -6.06 21.01
C SER A 34 6.20 -4.66 20.41
N TRP A 35 6.23 -4.54 19.08
CA TRP A 35 6.24 -3.22 18.44
C TRP A 35 5.07 -2.38 18.91
N TYR A 36 3.87 -2.95 18.92
CA TYR A 36 2.65 -2.24 19.31
C TYR A 36 2.56 -2.01 20.82
N SER A 37 2.94 -3.01 21.62
CA SER A 37 2.82 -2.89 23.09
C SER A 37 3.86 -1.96 23.68
N LYS A 38 5.05 -1.85 23.06
CA LYS A 38 6.17 -1.04 23.57
C LYS A 38 6.45 0.22 22.75
N GLY A 39 5.74 0.41 21.65
CA GLY A 39 5.97 1.54 20.75
C GLY A 39 7.34 1.52 20.09
N ILE A 40 7.84 0.34 19.75
CA ILE A 40 9.16 0.16 19.14
C ILE A 40 9.03 0.27 17.61
N THR A 41 9.90 1.08 17.02
CA THR A 41 9.99 1.17 15.55
C THR A 41 10.72 -0.05 15.01
N PRO A 42 10.16 -0.75 14.01
CA PRO A 42 10.85 -1.86 13.35
C PRO A 42 12.17 -1.41 12.72
N THR A 43 13.14 -2.33 12.67
CA THR A 43 14.38 -2.09 11.94
C THR A 43 14.12 -2.07 10.45
N VAL A 44 15.05 -1.50 9.67
CA VAL A 44 14.93 -1.48 8.20
C VAL A 44 14.83 -2.90 7.61
N PRO A 45 15.66 -3.86 8.02
CA PRO A 45 15.49 -5.24 7.52
C PRO A 45 14.12 -5.85 7.86
N SER A 46 13.60 -5.59 9.06
CA SER A 46 12.25 -6.04 9.44
C SER A 46 11.19 -5.39 8.56
N LEU A 47 11.33 -4.10 8.31
CA LEU A 47 10.38 -3.36 7.47
C LEU A 47 10.42 -3.86 6.02
N GLU A 48 11.60 -4.21 5.50
CA GLU A 48 11.72 -4.82 4.18
C GLU A 48 10.95 -6.14 4.10
N ASN A 49 11.04 -6.97 5.15
CA ASN A 49 10.30 -8.23 5.22
C ASN A 49 8.78 -7.99 5.27
N ILE A 50 8.35 -6.97 6.01
CA ILE A 50 6.94 -6.57 6.06
C ILE A 50 6.45 -6.11 4.68
N CYS A 51 7.22 -5.28 4.01
CA CYS A 51 6.87 -4.81 2.66
C CYS A 51 6.80 -5.96 1.67
N ARG A 52 7.73 -6.90 1.76
CA ARG A 52 7.71 -8.10 0.90
C ARG A 52 6.45 -8.93 1.15
N ALA A 53 6.06 -9.09 2.43
CA ALA A 53 4.84 -9.81 2.78
C ALA A 53 3.59 -9.15 2.16
N PHE A 54 3.55 -7.82 2.15
CA PHE A 54 2.45 -7.07 1.55
C PHE A 54 2.57 -6.92 0.04
N ASN A 55 3.67 -7.37 -0.56
CA ASN A 55 3.96 -7.23 -1.99
C ASN A 55 4.02 -5.77 -2.43
N ILE A 56 4.66 -4.94 -1.63
CA ILE A 56 4.93 -3.54 -1.93
C ILE A 56 6.42 -3.25 -1.77
N SER A 57 6.88 -2.16 -2.39
CA SER A 57 8.25 -1.68 -2.21
C SER A 57 8.34 -0.80 -0.96
N LEU A 58 9.56 -0.56 -0.47
CA LEU A 58 9.80 0.43 0.57
C LEU A 58 9.36 1.83 0.11
N SER A 59 9.58 2.15 -1.16
CA SER A 59 9.14 3.43 -1.73
C SER A 59 7.64 3.59 -1.63
N GLU A 60 6.88 2.54 -1.96
CA GLU A 60 5.43 2.54 -1.85
C GLU A 60 4.99 2.68 -0.39
N PHE A 61 5.68 2.00 0.52
CA PHE A 61 5.38 2.08 1.95
C PHE A 61 5.55 3.50 2.49
N PHE A 62 6.62 4.17 2.08
CA PHE A 62 6.94 5.53 2.50
C PHE A 62 6.33 6.60 1.62
N ALA A 63 5.62 6.22 0.55
CA ALA A 63 4.88 7.18 -0.24
C ALA A 63 3.91 7.92 0.68
N ASP A 64 4.05 9.24 0.72
CA ASP A 64 3.31 10.05 1.66
C ASP A 64 1.91 10.30 1.12
N ASP A 65 0.95 9.50 1.57
CA ASP A 65 -0.46 9.67 1.25
C ASP A 65 -1.05 10.91 1.93
N ASP A 66 -0.29 11.54 2.85
CA ASP A 66 -0.69 12.74 3.56
C ASP A 66 -0.38 14.02 2.78
N GLU A 67 0.40 13.94 1.70
CA GLU A 67 0.46 15.06 0.77
C GLU A 67 -0.84 15.04 -0.04
N PRO A 68 -1.73 16.01 0.17
CA PRO A 68 -2.92 16.07 -0.65
C PRO A 68 -2.46 16.32 -2.08
N VAL A 69 -2.49 15.29 -2.91
CA VAL A 69 -2.50 15.51 -4.34
C VAL A 69 -3.79 16.27 -4.56
N ALA A 70 -3.67 17.58 -4.79
CA ALA A 70 -4.83 18.42 -5.09
C ALA A 70 -5.37 18.00 -6.45
N LEU A 71 -6.11 16.91 -6.48
CA LEU A 71 -6.82 16.50 -7.68
C LEU A 71 -7.92 17.50 -7.97
N SER A 72 -7.98 17.97 -9.21
CA SER A 72 -9.12 18.75 -9.67
C SER A 72 -10.40 17.89 -9.59
N SER A 73 -11.55 18.55 -9.59
CA SER A 73 -12.83 17.84 -9.61
C SER A 73 -12.94 16.89 -10.80
N LEU A 74 -12.42 17.32 -11.95
CA LEU A 74 -12.41 16.49 -13.16
C LEU A 74 -11.52 15.26 -12.99
N GLN A 75 -10.34 15.43 -12.40
CA GLN A 75 -9.42 14.32 -12.14
C GLN A 75 -10.02 13.31 -11.17
N LYS A 76 -10.70 13.77 -10.13
CA LYS A 76 -11.40 12.89 -9.17
C LYS A 76 -12.51 12.10 -9.87
N GLU A 77 -13.29 12.76 -10.69
CA GLU A 77 -14.37 12.12 -11.44
C GLU A 77 -13.81 11.08 -12.41
N LEU A 78 -12.75 11.41 -13.13
CA LEU A 78 -12.08 10.50 -14.04
C LEU A 78 -11.55 9.26 -13.33
N LEU A 79 -10.89 9.46 -12.18
CA LEU A 79 -10.34 8.36 -11.38
C LEU A 79 -11.44 7.45 -10.85
N ASN A 80 -12.53 8.02 -10.34
CA ASN A 80 -13.67 7.26 -9.85
C ASN A 80 -14.33 6.46 -10.98
N SER A 81 -14.49 7.06 -12.15
CA SER A 81 -15.07 6.39 -13.33
C SER A 81 -14.18 5.25 -13.80
N TYR A 82 -12.86 5.47 -13.83
CA TYR A 82 -11.88 4.45 -14.18
C TYR A 82 -11.94 3.25 -13.22
N ASN A 83 -12.05 3.52 -11.91
CA ASN A 83 -12.08 2.47 -10.90
C ASN A 83 -13.34 1.58 -10.98
N ARG A 84 -14.41 2.07 -11.60
CA ARG A 84 -15.65 1.29 -11.82
C ARG A 84 -15.57 0.35 -13.01
N LEU A 85 -14.57 0.53 -13.86
CA LEU A 85 -14.39 -0.31 -15.04
C LEU A 85 -13.81 -1.67 -14.64
N ASN A 86 -14.09 -2.70 -15.45
CA ASN A 86 -13.42 -3.98 -15.27
C ASN A 86 -11.98 -3.91 -15.79
N ASN A 87 -11.19 -4.95 -15.53
CA ASN A 87 -9.77 -4.97 -15.90
C ASN A 87 -9.54 -4.80 -17.40
N ARG A 88 -10.37 -5.41 -18.21
CA ARG A 88 -10.27 -5.31 -19.67
C ARG A 88 -10.49 -3.88 -20.14
N GLN A 89 -11.53 -3.23 -19.62
CA GLN A 89 -11.86 -1.84 -19.94
C GLN A 89 -10.77 -0.88 -19.47
N GLN A 90 -10.22 -1.09 -18.27
CA GLN A 90 -9.12 -0.29 -17.75
C GLN A 90 -7.88 -0.39 -18.64
N ASN A 91 -7.56 -1.59 -19.12
CA ASN A 91 -6.44 -1.81 -20.02
C ASN A 91 -6.64 -1.09 -21.36
N ILE A 92 -7.84 -1.11 -21.91
CA ILE A 92 -8.17 -0.40 -23.16
C ILE A 92 -7.96 1.10 -22.98
N ILE A 93 -8.48 1.67 -21.90
CA ILE A 93 -8.32 3.11 -21.60
C ILE A 93 -6.85 3.46 -21.42
N PHE A 94 -6.11 2.64 -20.70
CA PHE A 94 -4.68 2.87 -20.44
C PHE A 94 -3.87 2.86 -21.74
N GLU A 95 -4.13 1.89 -22.63
CA GLU A 95 -3.46 1.82 -23.92
C GLU A 95 -3.79 3.03 -24.81
N LEU A 96 -5.04 3.48 -24.76
CA LEU A 96 -5.46 4.67 -25.51
C LEU A 96 -4.68 5.91 -25.03
N ILE A 97 -4.58 6.10 -23.73
CA ILE A 97 -3.84 7.22 -23.14
C ILE A 97 -2.36 7.16 -23.52
N LYS A 98 -1.75 5.98 -23.48
CA LYS A 98 -0.36 5.80 -23.90
C LYS A 98 -0.15 6.17 -25.36
N ASN A 99 -1.04 5.75 -26.23
CA ASN A 99 -0.97 6.05 -27.66
C ASN A 99 -1.09 7.56 -27.93
N MET A 100 -1.94 8.23 -27.17
CA MET A 100 -2.10 9.69 -27.29
C MET A 100 -0.86 10.45 -26.84
N ASN A 101 -0.17 9.92 -25.83
CA ASN A 101 1.04 10.55 -25.27
C ASN A 101 2.29 10.30 -26.11
N SER A 102 2.29 9.30 -26.96
CA SER A 102 3.46 8.92 -27.76
C SER A 102 3.54 9.65 -29.11
N GLN A 103 2.69 10.62 -29.35
CA GLN A 103 2.72 11.44 -30.57
C GLN A 103 3.58 12.68 -30.41
#